data_255c892d442e55da2e63a02653a8a6d6
#
_entry.id   255c892d442e55da2e63a02653a8a6d6
#
_cell.length_a   1.000
_cell.length_b   1.000
_cell.length_c   1.000
_cell.angle_alpha   90.00
_cell.angle_beta   90.00
_cell.angle_gamma   90.00
#
_symmetry.space_group_name_H-M   'P 1'
#
loop_
_entity.id
_entity.type
_entity.pdbx_description
1 polymer ?
#
loop_
_entity_poly.entity_id
_entity_poly.type
_entity_poly.pdbx_seq_one_letter_code
_entity_poly.pdbx_strand_id
1 'polypeptide(L)'
;MNLKPAFAAVLAATAFLALLSATGQDSGTTNAVEMNIHRPLPVPDRVILNVTTDPARSLAVTWRTDTSVRAAKAQITLASPAPDIAKSAQTVDAATEPLITDLGTAHYHSVTFTGLKPATHYAYRVGDGSQWSEWFHTWTASDRAEPFSFIYLGDAQNDIKSLWSRVARAAYSEAPKARFIIHAGALVNRATRDAEWGEWHQGAGWV
;
A
#
# COMPACT_ATOMS: atom_id res chain seq x y z
N MET A 1 -47.34 -20.98 72.03
CA MET A 1 -46.50 -19.85 71.60
C MET A 1 -46.46 -19.91 70.08
N ASN A 2 -47.14 -18.97 69.46
CA ASN A 2 -47.64 -19.05 68.07
C ASN A 2 -46.55 -18.66 67.06
N LEU A 3 -46.27 -19.53 66.10
CA LEU A 3 -45.58 -19.19 64.88
C LEU A 3 -46.64 -19.02 63.76
N LYS A 4 -46.71 -17.85 63.20
CA LYS A 4 -47.46 -17.58 61.98
C LYS A 4 -46.60 -17.84 60.75
N PRO A 5 -47.13 -18.44 59.68
CA PRO A 5 -46.40 -18.60 58.46
C PRO A 5 -46.45 -17.34 57.62
N ALA A 6 -45.29 -16.94 57.05
CA ALA A 6 -45.16 -15.86 56.10
C ALA A 6 -45.58 -16.37 54.69
N PHE A 7 -46.45 -15.60 54.05
CA PHE A 7 -46.84 -15.79 52.67
C PHE A 7 -45.69 -15.43 51.73
N ALA A 8 -45.25 -16.38 50.96
CA ALA A 8 -44.38 -16.13 49.84
C ALA A 8 -45.22 -15.74 48.60
N ALA A 9 -45.08 -14.51 48.17
CA ALA A 9 -45.63 -14.06 46.90
C ALA A 9 -44.70 -14.52 45.80
N VAL A 10 -45.22 -15.41 44.93
CA VAL A 10 -44.54 -15.81 43.69
C VAL A 10 -44.87 -14.74 42.65
N LEU A 11 -43.89 -13.91 42.34
CA LEU A 11 -43.93 -13.02 41.18
C LEU A 11 -43.54 -13.84 39.94
N ALA A 12 -44.51 -14.14 39.08
CA ALA A 12 -44.29 -14.68 37.76
C ALA A 12 -43.72 -13.58 36.86
N ALA A 13 -42.41 -13.53 36.71
CA ALA A 13 -41.76 -12.72 35.70
C ALA A 13 -41.90 -13.44 34.34
N THR A 14 -42.86 -13.03 33.54
CA THR A 14 -42.93 -13.37 32.12
C THR A 14 -41.78 -12.69 31.41
N ALA A 15 -40.73 -13.46 31.18
CA ALA A 15 -39.64 -13.05 30.29
C ALA A 15 -40.19 -12.98 28.87
N PHE A 16 -40.42 -11.75 28.41
CA PHE A 16 -40.66 -11.46 27.00
C PHE A 16 -39.28 -11.65 26.28
N LEU A 17 -39.11 -12.82 25.72
CA LEU A 17 -37.96 -13.08 24.84
C LEU A 17 -38.24 -12.34 23.54
N ALA A 18 -37.79 -11.09 23.46
CA ALA A 18 -37.68 -10.40 22.19
C ALA A 18 -36.61 -11.12 21.37
N LEU A 19 -37.04 -11.96 20.43
CA LEU A 19 -36.20 -12.35 19.31
C LEU A 19 -35.84 -11.07 18.56
N LEU A 20 -34.68 -10.48 18.86
CA LEU A 20 -34.00 -9.64 17.93
C LEU A 20 -33.59 -10.55 16.80
N SER A 21 -34.36 -10.60 15.74
CA SER A 21 -33.91 -11.03 14.46
C SER A 21 -32.74 -10.08 14.10
N ALA A 22 -31.51 -10.54 14.31
CA ALA A 22 -30.36 -9.91 13.70
C ALA A 22 -30.57 -10.10 12.20
N THR A 23 -31.23 -9.13 11.58
CA THR A 23 -31.17 -8.96 10.14
C THR A 23 -29.70 -8.78 9.84
N GLY A 24 -29.11 -9.80 9.24
CA GLY A 24 -27.73 -9.74 8.78
C GLY A 24 -27.56 -8.46 8.01
N GLN A 25 -26.80 -7.55 8.57
CA GLN A 25 -26.42 -6.33 7.90
C GLN A 25 -25.69 -6.74 6.64
N ASP A 26 -26.23 -6.30 5.55
CA ASP A 26 -25.83 -6.53 4.19
C ASP A 26 -24.30 -6.32 4.05
N SER A 27 -23.54 -7.40 4.09
CA SER A 27 -22.11 -7.40 3.81
C SER A 27 -21.82 -6.96 2.36
N GLY A 28 -22.85 -6.88 1.52
CA GLY A 28 -22.75 -6.44 0.13
C GLY A 28 -22.38 -4.97 -0.03
N THR A 29 -22.90 -4.10 0.83
CA THR A 29 -22.65 -2.65 0.71
C THR A 29 -21.22 -2.27 1.11
N THR A 30 -20.69 -2.90 2.16
CA THR A 30 -19.32 -2.68 2.61
C THR A 30 -18.32 -3.19 1.57
N ASN A 31 -18.56 -4.38 1.01
CA ASN A 31 -17.72 -4.93 -0.04
C ASN A 31 -17.76 -4.08 -1.34
N ALA A 32 -18.90 -3.54 -1.71
CA ALA A 32 -19.03 -2.70 -2.89
C ALA A 32 -18.27 -1.36 -2.74
N VAL A 33 -18.28 -0.76 -1.55
CA VAL A 33 -17.55 0.48 -1.26
C VAL A 33 -16.05 0.22 -1.23
N GLU A 34 -15.59 -0.83 -0.54
CA GLU A 34 -14.18 -1.19 -0.51
C GLU A 34 -13.63 -1.54 -1.90
N MET A 35 -14.38 -2.30 -2.68
CA MET A 35 -14.01 -2.60 -4.06
C MET A 35 -13.88 -1.34 -4.93
N ASN A 36 -14.68 -0.30 -4.70
CA ASN A 36 -14.61 0.93 -5.49
C ASN A 36 -13.37 1.77 -5.21
N ILE A 37 -12.91 1.85 -3.95
CA ILE A 37 -11.72 2.66 -3.59
C ILE A 37 -10.41 2.06 -4.09
N HIS A 38 -10.40 0.78 -4.45
CA HIS A 38 -9.21 0.10 -4.97
C HIS A 38 -9.22 -0.06 -6.50
N ARG A 39 -10.25 0.44 -7.19
CA ARG A 39 -10.28 0.41 -8.66
C ARG A 39 -9.15 1.24 -9.24
N PRO A 40 -8.56 0.79 -10.36
CA PRO A 40 -7.56 1.58 -11.06
C PRO A 40 -8.16 2.92 -11.53
N LEU A 41 -7.40 3.99 -11.39
CA LEU A 41 -7.72 5.35 -11.81
C LEU A 41 -6.63 5.88 -12.76
N PRO A 42 -6.88 6.97 -13.52
CA PRO A 42 -5.83 7.60 -14.32
C PRO A 42 -4.64 8.11 -13.49
N VAL A 43 -4.89 8.45 -12.22
CA VAL A 43 -3.83 8.91 -11.30
C VAL A 43 -2.98 7.71 -10.88
N PRO A 44 -1.64 7.83 -10.95
CA PRO A 44 -0.75 6.76 -10.51
C PRO A 44 -0.99 6.34 -9.06
N ASP A 45 -1.05 5.03 -8.84
CA ASP A 45 -1.08 4.42 -7.52
C ASP A 45 -0.14 3.21 -7.44
N ARG A 46 -0.02 2.58 -6.27
CA ARG A 46 0.83 1.41 -6.05
C ARG A 46 2.26 1.61 -6.53
N VAL A 47 2.81 2.79 -6.29
CA VAL A 47 4.17 3.12 -6.68
C VAL A 47 5.15 2.39 -5.78
N ILE A 48 5.99 1.53 -6.38
CA ILE A 48 7.03 0.78 -5.67
C ILE A 48 8.37 1.01 -6.33
N LEU A 49 9.34 1.39 -5.53
CA LEU A 49 10.73 1.45 -5.92
C LEU A 49 11.41 0.12 -5.56
N ASN A 50 12.05 -0.48 -6.53
CA ASN A 50 12.76 -1.75 -6.38
C ASN A 50 14.25 -1.56 -6.54
N VAL A 51 15.02 -2.34 -5.78
CA VAL A 51 16.47 -2.48 -6.00
C VAL A 51 16.72 -3.27 -7.28
N THR A 52 17.76 -2.88 -7.99
CA THR A 52 18.23 -3.51 -9.22
C THR A 52 19.49 -4.35 -8.97
N THR A 53 20.03 -4.94 -10.02
CA THR A 53 21.34 -5.65 -9.95
C THR A 53 22.52 -4.71 -9.72
N ASP A 54 22.39 -3.41 -10.03
CA ASP A 54 23.36 -2.36 -9.69
C ASP A 54 22.65 -1.23 -8.92
N PRO A 55 22.37 -1.42 -7.63
CA PRO A 55 21.62 -0.44 -6.84
C PRO A 55 22.39 0.85 -6.55
N ALA A 56 23.68 0.87 -6.85
CA ALA A 56 24.51 2.07 -6.75
C ALA A 56 24.28 3.03 -7.94
N ARG A 57 23.88 2.49 -9.12
CA ARG A 57 23.78 3.27 -10.35
C ARG A 57 22.46 3.14 -11.08
N SER A 58 21.52 2.36 -10.54
CA SER A 58 20.21 2.19 -11.14
C SER A 58 19.12 1.94 -10.08
N LEU A 59 17.90 2.32 -10.43
CA LEU A 59 16.69 2.13 -9.62
C LEU A 59 15.54 1.75 -10.55
N ALA A 60 14.71 0.81 -10.15
CA ALA A 60 13.53 0.44 -10.91
C ALA A 60 12.27 0.90 -10.16
N VAL A 61 11.31 1.46 -10.88
CA VAL A 61 10.01 1.86 -10.32
C VAL A 61 8.88 1.22 -11.11
N THR A 62 7.87 0.74 -10.39
CA THR A 62 6.63 0.23 -10.96
C THR A 62 5.44 0.98 -10.35
N TRP A 63 4.37 1.13 -11.11
CA TRP A 63 3.12 1.75 -10.63
C TRP A 63 1.94 1.26 -11.45
N ARG A 64 0.74 1.57 -10.99
CA ARG A 64 -0.50 1.21 -11.66
C ARG A 64 -1.27 2.46 -12.07
N THR A 65 -2.01 2.36 -13.20
CA THR A 65 -3.08 3.27 -13.59
C THR A 65 -4.24 2.48 -14.18
N ASP A 66 -5.30 3.17 -14.59
CA ASP A 66 -6.32 2.56 -15.45
C ASP A 66 -5.86 2.50 -16.92
N THR A 67 -6.69 1.93 -17.77
CA THR A 67 -6.39 1.71 -19.20
C THR A 67 -6.42 2.96 -20.06
N SER A 68 -6.81 4.12 -19.52
CA SER A 68 -6.79 5.39 -20.25
C SER A 68 -5.35 5.91 -20.44
N VAL A 69 -4.45 5.60 -19.50
CA VAL A 69 -3.03 5.97 -19.60
C VAL A 69 -2.29 4.96 -20.47
N ARG A 70 -1.98 5.35 -21.70
CA ARG A 70 -1.32 4.49 -22.70
C ARG A 70 0.17 4.76 -22.88
N ALA A 71 0.63 5.93 -22.48
CA ALA A 71 2.01 6.38 -22.64
C ALA A 71 2.50 6.97 -21.31
N ALA A 72 2.85 6.10 -20.41
CA ALA A 72 3.31 6.48 -19.08
C ALA A 72 4.78 6.92 -19.09
N LYS A 73 5.15 7.74 -18.13
CA LYS A 73 6.49 8.33 -17.99
C LYS A 73 6.89 8.40 -16.53
N ALA A 74 8.19 8.39 -16.30
CA ALA A 74 8.74 8.68 -14.99
C ALA A 74 9.78 9.80 -15.10
N GLN A 75 9.97 10.53 -14.03
CA GLN A 75 10.99 11.57 -13.90
C GLN A 75 11.89 11.28 -12.70
N ILE A 76 13.18 11.57 -12.85
CA ILE A 76 14.17 11.49 -11.78
C ILE A 76 15.11 12.69 -11.86
N THR A 77 15.51 13.20 -10.71
CA THR A 77 16.50 14.28 -10.59
C THR A 77 17.20 14.21 -9.23
N LEU A 78 18.27 14.96 -9.05
CA LEU A 78 18.87 15.14 -7.73
C LEU A 78 17.84 15.77 -6.80
N ALA A 79 17.73 15.26 -5.58
CA ALA A 79 16.80 15.81 -4.60
C ALA A 79 17.16 17.26 -4.27
N SER A 80 16.15 18.13 -4.30
CA SER A 80 16.30 19.56 -4.03
C SER A 80 15.02 20.09 -3.38
N PRO A 81 15.11 21.03 -2.44
CA PRO A 81 13.92 21.72 -1.90
C PRO A 81 13.36 22.80 -2.86
N ALA A 82 13.98 22.99 -4.02
CA ALA A 82 13.54 24.00 -4.98
C ALA A 82 12.17 23.69 -5.55
N PRO A 83 11.22 24.63 -5.62
CA PRO A 83 9.88 24.41 -6.13
C PRO A 83 9.83 24.05 -7.63
N ASP A 84 10.87 24.37 -8.37
CA ASP A 84 11.02 24.11 -9.80
C ASP A 84 11.90 22.88 -10.12
N ILE A 85 12.01 21.97 -9.17
CA ILE A 85 12.80 20.72 -9.26
C ILE A 85 12.54 19.95 -10.59
N ALA A 86 11.33 20.02 -11.11
CA ALA A 86 10.95 19.36 -12.37
C ALA A 86 11.75 19.85 -13.59
N LYS A 87 12.29 21.07 -13.58
CA LYS A 87 13.05 21.62 -14.72
C LYS A 87 14.37 20.89 -14.96
N SER A 88 14.94 20.28 -13.92
CA SER A 88 16.19 19.53 -13.99
C SER A 88 15.98 18.01 -14.10
N ALA A 89 14.73 17.57 -14.17
CA ALA A 89 14.40 16.16 -14.16
C ALA A 89 14.61 15.51 -15.54
N GLN A 90 15.26 14.37 -15.54
CA GLN A 90 15.30 13.47 -16.67
C GLN A 90 13.95 12.76 -16.78
N THR A 91 13.35 12.76 -17.96
CA THR A 91 12.11 12.02 -18.25
C THR A 91 12.43 10.74 -18.99
N VAL A 92 11.84 9.63 -18.57
CA VAL A 92 12.00 8.31 -19.18
C VAL A 92 10.62 7.75 -19.50
N ASP A 93 10.46 7.20 -20.71
CA ASP A 93 9.23 6.51 -21.11
C ASP A 93 9.14 5.15 -20.40
N ALA A 94 7.93 4.77 -19.98
CA ALA A 94 7.68 3.52 -19.30
C ALA A 94 7.26 2.40 -20.26
N ALA A 95 7.66 1.18 -19.94
CA ALA A 95 6.99 0.00 -20.46
C ALA A 95 5.62 -0.14 -19.78
N THR A 96 4.62 -0.59 -20.55
CA THR A 96 3.23 -0.73 -20.04
C THR A 96 2.71 -2.12 -20.36
N GLU A 97 2.18 -2.80 -19.35
CA GLU A 97 1.58 -4.12 -19.45
C GLU A 97 0.16 -4.11 -18.86
N PRO A 98 -0.85 -4.63 -19.58
CA PRO A 98 -2.19 -4.75 -19.03
C PRO A 98 -2.27 -5.94 -18.07
N LEU A 99 -3.03 -5.78 -16.99
CA LEU A 99 -3.40 -6.85 -16.05
C LEU A 99 -4.90 -6.84 -15.84
N ILE A 100 -5.53 -7.99 -16.08
CA ILE A 100 -6.96 -8.19 -15.78
C ILE A 100 -7.08 -8.61 -14.32
N THR A 101 -7.85 -7.83 -13.56
CA THR A 101 -8.16 -8.10 -12.15
C THR A 101 -9.66 -8.24 -11.94
N ASP A 102 -10.07 -8.67 -10.76
CA ASP A 102 -11.49 -8.72 -10.34
C ASP A 102 -12.13 -7.32 -10.21
N LEU A 103 -11.32 -6.25 -10.15
CA LEU A 103 -11.77 -4.86 -10.13
C LEU A 103 -11.74 -4.17 -11.50
N GLY A 104 -11.35 -4.89 -12.54
CA GLY A 104 -11.22 -4.39 -13.91
C GLY A 104 -9.81 -4.52 -14.45
N THR A 105 -9.63 -4.13 -15.72
CA THR A 105 -8.31 -4.10 -16.34
C THR A 105 -7.52 -2.88 -15.86
N ALA A 106 -6.29 -3.09 -15.44
CA ALA A 106 -5.34 -2.06 -15.09
C ALA A 106 -4.14 -2.07 -16.03
N HIS A 107 -3.45 -0.95 -16.14
CA HIS A 107 -2.12 -0.86 -16.73
C HIS A 107 -1.08 -0.80 -15.61
N TYR A 108 -0.09 -1.69 -15.69
CA TYR A 108 1.11 -1.63 -14.87
C TYR A 108 2.25 -1.09 -15.71
N HIS A 109 2.95 -0.13 -15.15
CA HIS A 109 4.04 0.57 -15.80
C HIS A 109 5.35 0.28 -15.09
N SER A 110 6.44 0.27 -15.84
CA SER A 110 7.77 0.06 -15.27
C SER A 110 8.81 0.91 -15.98
N VAL A 111 9.76 1.42 -15.19
CA VAL A 111 10.94 2.16 -15.66
C VAL A 111 12.14 1.70 -14.86
N THR A 112 13.29 1.61 -15.54
CA THR A 112 14.59 1.52 -14.86
C THR A 112 15.39 2.78 -15.15
N PHE A 113 15.67 3.55 -14.11
CA PHE A 113 16.61 4.67 -14.17
C PHE A 113 18.04 4.11 -14.12
N THR A 114 18.89 4.55 -15.03
CA THR A 114 20.29 4.11 -15.14
C THR A 114 21.24 5.29 -15.15
N GLY A 115 22.55 5.03 -14.98
CA GLY A 115 23.57 6.08 -15.01
C GLY A 115 23.52 7.01 -13.79
N LEU A 116 22.92 6.59 -12.71
CA LEU A 116 22.84 7.35 -11.46
C LEU A 116 24.19 7.36 -10.74
N LYS A 117 24.41 8.35 -9.88
CA LYS A 117 25.58 8.44 -9.03
C LYS A 117 25.40 7.60 -7.77
N PRO A 118 26.42 6.87 -7.31
CA PRO A 118 26.36 6.15 -6.03
C PRO A 118 26.17 7.07 -4.83
N ALA A 119 25.60 6.54 -3.76
CA ALA A 119 25.37 7.21 -2.47
C ALA A 119 24.74 8.61 -2.62
N THR A 120 23.82 8.76 -3.58
CA THR A 120 23.28 10.06 -3.97
C THR A 120 21.76 10.11 -3.71
N HIS A 121 21.31 11.24 -3.20
CA HIS A 121 19.89 11.51 -2.92
C HIS A 121 19.17 11.97 -4.19
N TYR A 122 18.15 11.23 -4.58
CA TYR A 122 17.32 11.51 -5.74
C TYR A 122 15.86 11.74 -5.33
N ALA A 123 15.17 12.52 -6.14
CA ALA A 123 13.72 12.61 -6.15
C ALA A 123 13.20 12.04 -7.48
N TYR A 124 12.11 11.28 -7.42
CA TYR A 124 11.44 10.74 -8.61
C TYR A 124 9.93 10.87 -8.51
N ARG A 125 9.26 10.87 -9.64
CA ARG A 125 7.81 10.81 -9.75
C ARG A 125 7.39 10.04 -10.99
N VAL A 126 6.15 9.57 -11.00
CA VAL A 126 5.58 8.78 -12.09
C VAL A 126 4.28 9.39 -12.57
N GLY A 127 3.92 9.19 -13.83
CA GLY A 127 2.72 9.76 -14.41
C GLY A 127 2.58 9.48 -15.90
N ASP A 128 1.93 10.40 -16.62
CA ASP A 128 1.72 10.33 -18.06
C ASP A 128 2.33 11.54 -18.84
N GLY A 129 2.98 12.45 -18.14
CA GLY A 129 3.53 13.68 -18.68
C GLY A 129 2.66 14.91 -18.42
N SER A 130 1.37 14.72 -18.10
CA SER A 130 0.43 15.77 -17.70
C SER A 130 0.01 15.64 -16.24
N GLN A 131 -0.37 14.44 -15.84
CA GLN A 131 -0.67 14.10 -14.44
C GLN A 131 0.50 13.33 -13.84
N TRP A 132 0.92 13.76 -12.66
CA TRP A 132 2.06 13.20 -11.94
C TRP A 132 1.67 12.82 -10.53
N SER A 133 2.35 11.80 -9.99
CA SER A 133 2.36 11.56 -8.54
C SER A 133 3.07 12.69 -7.80
N GLU A 134 3.06 12.64 -6.49
CA GLU A 134 4.00 13.39 -5.66
C GLU A 134 5.45 13.03 -5.99
N TRP A 135 6.41 13.85 -5.50
CA TRP A 135 7.81 13.54 -5.55
C TRP A 135 8.17 12.60 -4.40
N PHE A 136 8.63 11.41 -4.74
CA PHE A 136 9.23 10.45 -3.81
C PHE A 136 10.72 10.68 -3.70
N HIS A 137 11.29 10.37 -2.55
CA HIS A 137 12.71 10.52 -2.28
C HIS A 137 13.37 9.18 -2.04
N THR A 138 14.60 9.02 -2.53
CA THR A 138 15.37 7.80 -2.37
C THR A 138 16.87 8.07 -2.44
N TRP A 139 17.65 7.10 -2.00
CA TRP A 139 19.11 7.11 -2.11
C TRP A 139 19.58 5.91 -2.93
N THR A 140 20.47 6.16 -3.87
CA THR A 140 21.23 5.07 -4.48
C THR A 140 22.15 4.44 -3.43
N ALA A 141 22.44 3.14 -3.59
CA ALA A 141 23.41 2.48 -2.71
C ALA A 141 24.82 3.08 -2.90
N SER A 142 25.66 2.88 -1.89
CA SER A 142 27.10 3.11 -2.03
C SER A 142 27.71 2.06 -2.99
N ASP A 143 28.73 2.43 -3.73
CA ASP A 143 29.57 1.51 -4.50
C ASP A 143 30.76 0.98 -3.68
N ARG A 144 30.79 1.27 -2.39
CA ARG A 144 31.75 0.75 -1.42
C ARG A 144 31.04 -0.20 -0.45
N ALA A 145 31.81 -1.15 0.08
CA ALA A 145 31.31 -2.02 1.13
C ALA A 145 31.08 -1.22 2.42
N GLU A 146 29.82 -0.99 2.75
CA GLU A 146 29.40 -0.25 3.95
C GLU A 146 28.34 -1.05 4.70
N PRO A 147 28.34 -1.03 6.04
CA PRO A 147 27.23 -1.60 6.82
C PRO A 147 25.93 -0.91 6.49
N PHE A 148 24.85 -1.67 6.37
CA PHE A 148 23.49 -1.15 6.22
C PHE A 148 22.51 -2.03 7.00
N SER A 149 21.33 -1.49 7.25
CA SER A 149 20.19 -2.22 7.82
C SER A 149 19.07 -2.34 6.79
N PHE A 150 18.29 -3.38 6.93
CA PHE A 150 17.06 -3.57 6.18
C PHE A 150 15.98 -4.14 7.09
N ILE A 151 14.73 -4.03 6.67
CA ILE A 151 13.58 -4.58 7.37
C ILE A 151 13.19 -5.90 6.70
N TYR A 152 12.96 -6.94 7.49
CA TYR A 152 12.45 -8.22 7.03
C TYR A 152 11.09 -8.47 7.66
N LEU A 153 10.06 -8.59 6.82
CA LEU A 153 8.67 -8.78 7.23
C LEU A 153 8.06 -9.97 6.49
N GLY A 154 6.97 -10.48 7.00
CA GLY A 154 6.19 -11.53 6.37
C GLY A 154 4.76 -11.54 6.89
N ASP A 155 3.91 -12.38 6.29
CA ASP A 155 2.56 -12.70 6.75
C ASP A 155 1.67 -11.47 6.98
N ALA A 156 1.70 -10.52 6.04
CA ALA A 156 0.86 -9.33 6.07
C ALA A 156 -0.63 -9.63 5.80
N GLN A 157 -0.93 -10.81 5.27
CA GLN A 157 -2.28 -11.27 5.03
C GLN A 157 -3.12 -11.29 6.32
N ASN A 158 -4.43 -11.24 6.22
CA ASN A 158 -5.41 -11.14 7.30
C ASN A 158 -5.41 -9.76 7.98
N ASP A 159 -6.56 -9.10 7.93
CA ASP A 159 -6.75 -7.77 8.52
C ASP A 159 -5.65 -6.78 8.11
N ILE A 160 -5.26 -6.81 6.84
CA ILE A 160 -4.12 -6.07 6.26
C ILE A 160 -4.18 -4.61 6.66
N LYS A 161 -5.31 -3.96 6.40
CA LYS A 161 -5.48 -2.53 6.68
C LYS A 161 -5.30 -2.18 8.16
N SER A 162 -5.79 -3.03 9.08
CA SER A 162 -5.77 -2.74 10.51
C SER A 162 -4.50 -3.24 11.22
N LEU A 163 -3.90 -4.33 10.76
CA LEU A 163 -2.74 -4.94 11.42
C LEU A 163 -1.43 -4.63 10.70
N TRP A 164 -1.36 -4.92 9.39
CA TRP A 164 -0.16 -4.66 8.59
C TRP A 164 0.28 -3.19 8.66
N SER A 165 -0.67 -2.24 8.57
CA SER A 165 -0.33 -0.81 8.65
C SER A 165 0.38 -0.43 9.95
N ARG A 166 0.04 -1.06 11.08
CA ARG A 166 0.70 -0.82 12.38
C ARG A 166 2.09 -1.44 12.42
N VAL A 167 2.20 -2.67 11.89
CA VAL A 167 3.50 -3.37 11.84
C VAL A 167 4.48 -2.63 10.94
N ALA A 168 4.06 -2.20 9.75
CA ALA A 168 4.88 -1.42 8.84
C ALA A 168 5.40 -0.12 9.49
N ARG A 169 4.52 0.62 10.17
CA ARG A 169 4.91 1.85 10.89
C ARG A 169 5.85 1.60 12.05
N ALA A 170 5.58 0.56 12.85
CA ALA A 170 6.46 0.19 13.94
C ALA A 170 7.85 -0.20 13.43
N ALA A 171 7.92 -1.03 12.39
CA ALA A 171 9.17 -1.42 11.77
C ALA A 171 9.97 -0.21 11.24
N TYR A 172 9.29 0.73 10.59
CA TYR A 172 9.92 1.98 10.14
C TYR A 172 10.42 2.83 11.31
N SER A 173 9.65 2.93 12.40
CA SER A 173 10.05 3.69 13.59
C SER A 173 11.28 3.09 14.27
N GLU A 174 11.40 1.76 14.29
CA GLU A 174 12.56 1.06 14.85
C GLU A 174 13.80 1.13 13.95
N ALA A 175 13.61 1.15 12.64
CA ALA A 175 14.68 1.14 11.66
C ALA A 175 14.51 2.22 10.58
N PRO A 176 14.46 3.53 10.93
CA PRO A 176 14.18 4.61 9.98
C PRO A 176 15.29 4.83 8.95
N LYS A 177 16.46 4.22 9.15
CA LYS A 177 17.60 4.24 8.23
C LYS A 177 17.73 2.95 7.41
N ALA A 178 16.76 2.03 7.51
CA ALA A 178 16.75 0.84 6.67
C ALA A 178 16.73 1.24 5.20
N ARG A 179 17.52 0.52 4.39
CA ARG A 179 17.68 0.83 2.97
C ARG A 179 16.55 0.26 2.12
N PHE A 180 15.95 -0.84 2.54
CA PHE A 180 14.86 -1.51 1.85
C PHE A 180 14.10 -2.44 2.80
N ILE A 181 12.97 -2.94 2.32
CA ILE A 181 12.18 -3.97 2.98
C ILE A 181 12.24 -5.24 2.14
N ILE A 182 12.48 -6.39 2.77
CA ILE A 182 12.24 -7.71 2.18
C ILE A 182 10.96 -8.26 2.77
N HIS A 183 10.02 -8.62 1.91
CA HIS A 183 8.81 -9.30 2.32
C HIS A 183 8.90 -10.80 2.04
N ALA A 184 8.79 -11.62 3.08
CA ALA A 184 8.97 -13.07 3.01
C ALA A 184 7.78 -13.85 2.46
N GLY A 185 6.83 -13.19 1.83
CA GLY A 185 5.62 -13.82 1.29
C GLY A 185 4.38 -13.59 2.15
N ALA A 186 3.27 -14.24 1.77
CA ALA A 186 1.96 -14.08 2.39
C ALA A 186 1.52 -12.60 2.52
N LEU A 187 1.68 -11.82 1.43
CA LEU A 187 1.31 -10.41 1.38
C LEU A 187 -0.21 -10.23 1.47
N VAL A 188 -0.94 -11.08 0.78
CA VAL A 188 -2.41 -11.10 0.71
C VAL A 188 -2.92 -12.53 0.82
N ASN A 189 -4.17 -12.73 1.23
CA ASN A 189 -4.79 -14.06 1.31
C ASN A 189 -5.11 -14.64 -0.06
N ARG A 190 -5.56 -13.79 -1.00
CA ARG A 190 -6.00 -14.20 -2.32
C ARG A 190 -5.37 -13.30 -3.37
N ALA A 191 -4.36 -13.82 -4.05
CA ALA A 191 -3.65 -13.08 -5.09
C ALA A 191 -4.56 -12.55 -6.22
N THR A 192 -5.72 -13.20 -6.45
CA THR A 192 -6.71 -12.80 -7.44
C THR A 192 -7.68 -11.72 -6.98
N ARG A 193 -7.63 -11.32 -5.70
CA ARG A 193 -8.44 -10.21 -5.15
C ARG A 193 -7.65 -8.93 -5.12
N ASP A 194 -7.89 -8.06 -6.09
CA ASP A 194 -7.15 -6.81 -6.24
C ASP A 194 -7.41 -5.81 -5.10
N ALA A 195 -8.54 -5.91 -4.40
CA ALA A 195 -8.82 -5.14 -3.20
C ALA A 195 -7.82 -5.44 -2.07
N GLU A 196 -7.45 -6.70 -1.86
CA GLU A 196 -6.45 -7.07 -0.84
C GLU A 196 -5.07 -6.49 -1.17
N TRP A 197 -4.68 -6.45 -2.44
CA TRP A 197 -3.49 -5.75 -2.90
C TRP A 197 -3.59 -4.25 -2.64
N GLY A 198 -4.78 -3.66 -2.86
CA GLY A 198 -5.04 -2.26 -2.54
C GLY A 198 -4.82 -1.96 -1.06
N GLU A 199 -5.34 -2.79 -0.16
CA GLU A 199 -5.12 -2.67 1.27
C GLU A 199 -3.64 -2.81 1.65
N TRP A 200 -2.93 -3.76 1.04
CA TRP A 200 -1.51 -3.97 1.30
C TRP A 200 -0.67 -2.73 0.95
N HIS A 201 -0.87 -2.18 -0.25
CA HIS A 201 -0.20 -0.95 -0.67
C HIS A 201 -0.55 0.25 0.20
N GLN A 202 -1.84 0.41 0.54
CA GLN A 202 -2.27 1.51 1.39
C GLN A 202 -1.79 1.37 2.84
N GLY A 203 -1.68 0.15 3.33
CA GLY A 203 -1.23 -0.14 4.69
C GLY A 203 0.17 0.39 4.99
N ALA A 204 1.07 0.33 4.00
CA ALA A 204 2.44 0.84 4.10
C ALA A 204 2.65 2.16 3.32
N GLY A 205 1.61 2.75 2.78
CA GLY A 205 1.63 3.70 1.66
C GLY A 205 2.44 4.98 1.81
N TRP A 206 2.99 5.28 2.99
CA TRP A 206 3.84 6.45 3.21
C TRP A 206 5.17 6.11 3.93
N VAL A 207 5.47 4.83 4.06
CA VAL A 207 6.71 4.31 4.67
C VAL A 207 7.75 4.04 3.60
#